data_d3dd3e2745e6d12471ece41528a7c677
#
_entry.id   d3dd3e2745e6d12471ece41528a7c677
#
_cell.length_a   1.000
_cell.length_b   1.000
_cell.length_c   1.000
_cell.angle_alpha   90.00
_cell.angle_beta   90.00
_cell.angle_gamma   90.00
#
_symmetry.space_group_name_H-M   'P 1'
#
loop_
_entity.id
_entity.type
_entity.pdbx_description
1 polymer ?
#
loop_
_entity_poly.entity_id
_entity_poly.type
_entity_poly.pdbx_seq_one_letter_code
_entity_poly.pdbx_strand_id
1 'polypeptide(L)'
;MAEEKVLNWGICGAGKISNDFCSAMMTLSRYEREHKITAIAARSQEKAQKFADIFEAPKAYGSYKDVANDPDIEIVYIGVIHTEHVRLSMMMLEAGKHVVCEKPLAPTWQECKKVLDYAKEKKLLFLEAVWSRFFPVYDAIKDEVNSGNLGDISMVTTQFCIPIMSVERLCRKDLMGGVLLDIGIYCIQFACHVYGEMPEKIIATGSLNEEGVDEDGCVILLYSGNRKASLVYSGKTASGNNTATIMGSKGQIFIDDCFWCPKSVKLTDTTLENKIPEGPSPYNFYNSGGLRYEADHAFKLIRSGQLDSPKYGYKDVEMIHKIIDEISKQIGLKY
;
A
#
# COMPACT_ATOMS: atom_id res chain seq x y z
N MET A 1 2.53 1.70 34.67
CA MET A 1 2.14 1.58 33.24
C MET A 1 2.28 0.09 32.93
N ALA A 2 1.24 -0.57 32.40
CA ALA A 2 1.40 -1.94 31.94
C ALA A 2 2.47 -1.94 30.84
N GLU A 3 3.46 -2.84 30.91
CA GLU A 3 4.40 -3.05 29.80
C GLU A 3 3.57 -3.35 28.55
N GLU A 4 3.70 -2.53 27.52
CA GLU A 4 3.05 -2.79 26.25
C GLU A 4 3.63 -4.10 25.72
N LYS A 5 2.77 -5.09 25.52
CA LYS A 5 3.19 -6.42 25.07
C LYS A 5 3.72 -6.32 23.64
N VAL A 6 4.92 -6.83 23.39
CA VAL A 6 5.54 -6.90 22.07
C VAL A 6 4.59 -7.54 21.06
N LEU A 7 4.45 -6.94 19.87
CA LEU A 7 3.66 -7.48 18.75
C LEU A 7 4.51 -8.47 17.95
N ASN A 8 4.05 -9.71 17.88
CA ASN A 8 4.76 -10.81 17.23
C ASN A 8 4.30 -10.98 15.79
N TRP A 9 5.22 -10.76 14.84
CA TRP A 9 4.97 -10.81 13.41
C TRP A 9 5.33 -12.14 12.79
N GLY A 10 4.41 -12.68 11.97
CA GLY A 10 4.72 -13.67 10.96
C GLY A 10 4.88 -12.99 9.60
N ILE A 11 5.85 -13.42 8.81
CA ILE A 11 6.12 -12.88 7.48
C ILE A 11 5.84 -13.96 6.44
N CYS A 12 4.84 -13.75 5.59
CA CYS A 12 4.51 -14.62 4.47
C CYS A 12 5.12 -14.09 3.18
N GLY A 13 6.16 -14.77 2.70
CA GLY A 13 6.94 -14.41 1.52
C GLY A 13 8.38 -14.01 1.88
N ALA A 14 9.34 -14.53 1.12
CA ALA A 14 10.77 -14.20 1.20
C ALA A 14 11.22 -13.49 -0.09
N GLY A 15 10.47 -12.47 -0.48
CA GLY A 15 10.69 -11.65 -1.67
C GLY A 15 11.25 -10.26 -1.34
N LYS A 16 11.41 -9.45 -2.39
CA LYS A 16 11.98 -8.10 -2.30
C LYS A 16 11.21 -7.19 -1.35
N ILE A 17 9.87 -7.18 -1.45
CA ILE A 17 9.05 -6.31 -0.61
C ILE A 17 9.05 -6.75 0.86
N SER A 18 9.05 -8.07 1.12
CA SER A 18 9.18 -8.58 2.49
C SER A 18 10.55 -8.26 3.10
N ASN A 19 11.64 -8.28 2.28
CA ASN A 19 12.94 -7.81 2.72
C ASN A 19 12.86 -6.35 3.17
N ASP A 20 12.29 -5.50 2.34
CA ASP A 20 12.19 -4.08 2.60
C ASP A 20 11.31 -3.78 3.83
N PHE A 21 10.18 -4.50 3.97
CA PHE A 21 9.32 -4.37 5.15
C PHE A 21 10.04 -4.78 6.45
N CYS A 22 10.69 -5.95 6.48
CA CYS A 22 11.44 -6.40 7.64
C CYS A 22 12.57 -5.43 7.99
N SER A 23 13.36 -5.01 6.98
CA SER A 23 14.46 -4.05 7.16
C SER A 23 13.95 -2.70 7.67
N ALA A 24 12.83 -2.20 7.13
CA ALA A 24 12.22 -0.95 7.54
C ALA A 24 11.66 -1.01 8.97
N MET A 25 11.02 -2.13 9.34
CA MET A 25 10.48 -2.33 10.69
C MET A 25 11.60 -2.31 11.74
N MET A 26 12.77 -2.88 11.45
CA MET A 26 13.92 -2.88 12.37
C MET A 26 14.53 -1.49 12.58
N THR A 27 14.18 -0.48 11.78
CA THR A 27 14.59 0.93 11.98
C THR A 27 13.75 1.67 13.02
N LEU A 28 12.65 1.09 13.49
CA LEU A 28 11.84 1.69 14.55
C LEU A 28 12.65 1.75 15.85
N SER A 29 12.71 2.92 16.48
CA SER A 29 13.45 3.13 17.72
C SER A 29 12.97 2.24 18.89
N ARG A 30 11.79 1.65 18.73
CA ARG A 30 11.12 0.79 19.69
C ARG A 30 10.99 -0.66 19.20
N TYR A 31 11.73 -1.04 18.13
CA TYR A 31 11.59 -2.36 17.49
C TYR A 31 11.60 -3.51 18.51
N GLU A 32 12.64 -3.61 19.30
CA GLU A 32 12.79 -4.70 20.27
C GLU A 32 11.76 -4.70 21.41
N ARG A 33 11.12 -3.56 21.67
CA ARG A 33 10.10 -3.40 22.72
C ARG A 33 8.69 -3.55 22.23
N GLU A 34 8.43 -3.20 20.96
CA GLU A 34 7.09 -3.12 20.40
C GLU A 34 6.87 -4.10 19.25
N HIS A 35 7.92 -4.50 18.52
CA HIS A 35 7.85 -5.37 17.36
C HIS A 35 8.88 -6.50 17.45
N LYS A 36 8.48 -7.69 16.98
CA LYS A 36 9.38 -8.84 16.83
C LYS A 36 8.98 -9.65 15.62
N ILE A 37 9.93 -9.93 14.74
CA ILE A 37 9.77 -10.90 13.65
C ILE A 37 9.92 -12.29 14.29
N THR A 38 8.81 -13.01 14.44
CA THR A 38 8.75 -14.30 15.16
C THR A 38 8.95 -15.47 14.21
N ALA A 39 8.41 -15.37 12.99
CA ALA A 39 8.54 -16.42 12.00
C ALA A 39 8.53 -15.86 10.57
N ILE A 40 9.23 -16.55 9.69
CA ILE A 40 9.23 -16.29 8.25
C ILE A 40 8.79 -17.55 7.53
N ALA A 41 7.86 -17.43 6.58
CA ALA A 41 7.42 -18.52 5.73
C ALA A 41 7.62 -18.22 4.25
N ALA A 42 8.01 -19.24 3.52
CA ALA A 42 8.10 -19.23 2.07
C ALA A 42 7.65 -20.59 1.49
N ARG A 43 7.48 -20.67 0.16
CA ARG A 43 7.17 -21.93 -0.52
C ARG A 43 8.30 -22.98 -0.45
N SER A 44 9.46 -22.61 0.06
CA SER A 44 10.63 -23.46 0.25
C SER A 44 11.20 -23.20 1.63
N GLN A 45 11.39 -24.27 2.41
CA GLN A 45 12.01 -24.22 3.74
C GLN A 45 13.40 -23.57 3.69
N GLU A 46 14.19 -23.89 2.67
CA GLU A 46 15.52 -23.32 2.49
C GLU A 46 15.48 -21.78 2.30
N LYS A 47 14.52 -21.29 1.48
CA LYS A 47 14.35 -19.86 1.29
C LYS A 47 13.86 -19.17 2.56
N ALA A 48 12.93 -19.79 3.29
CA ALA A 48 12.45 -19.28 4.56
C ALA A 48 13.59 -19.18 5.59
N GLN A 49 14.43 -20.22 5.69
CA GLN A 49 15.57 -20.24 6.61
C GLN A 49 16.59 -19.16 6.28
N LYS A 50 17.02 -19.05 5.02
CA LYS A 50 17.97 -17.99 4.60
C LYS A 50 17.44 -16.59 4.93
N PHE A 51 16.14 -16.39 4.77
CA PHE A 51 15.52 -15.10 5.05
C PHE A 51 15.40 -14.85 6.56
N ALA A 52 15.06 -15.90 7.33
CA ALA A 52 15.03 -15.85 8.79
C ALA A 52 16.41 -15.52 9.40
N ASP A 53 17.49 -16.09 8.83
CA ASP A 53 18.86 -15.82 9.27
C ASP A 53 19.25 -14.33 9.08
N ILE A 54 18.76 -13.67 8.00
CA ILE A 54 19.04 -12.25 7.74
C ILE A 54 18.37 -11.35 8.80
N PHE A 55 17.16 -11.70 9.22
CA PHE A 55 16.34 -10.89 10.14
C PHE A 55 16.29 -11.45 11.56
N GLU A 56 17.15 -12.42 11.87
CA GLU A 56 17.25 -13.05 13.21
C GLU A 56 15.90 -13.59 13.71
N ALA A 57 15.04 -14.04 12.78
CA ALA A 57 13.76 -14.63 13.12
C ALA A 57 13.96 -16.04 13.67
N PRO A 58 13.40 -16.37 14.85
CA PRO A 58 13.67 -17.66 15.52
C PRO A 58 13.03 -18.86 14.80
N LYS A 59 12.07 -18.62 13.91
CA LYS A 59 11.34 -19.68 13.21
C LYS A 59 11.33 -19.46 11.71
N ALA A 60 11.52 -20.54 10.96
CA ALA A 60 11.41 -20.55 9.50
C ALA A 60 10.50 -21.71 9.06
N TYR A 61 9.54 -21.45 8.18
CA TYR A 61 8.55 -22.42 7.74
C TYR A 61 8.52 -22.55 6.21
N GLY A 62 8.46 -23.80 5.73
CA GLY A 62 8.27 -24.13 4.32
C GLY A 62 6.81 -24.04 3.86
N SER A 63 5.89 -23.65 4.73
CA SER A 63 4.47 -23.56 4.48
C SER A 63 3.86 -22.35 5.18
N TYR A 64 2.97 -21.62 4.50
CA TYR A 64 2.20 -20.53 5.09
C TYR A 64 1.19 -21.01 6.15
N LYS A 65 0.75 -22.27 6.07
CA LYS A 65 -0.13 -22.87 7.07
C LYS A 65 0.54 -22.99 8.44
N ASP A 66 1.85 -23.15 8.47
CA ASP A 66 2.57 -23.23 9.75
C ASP A 66 2.60 -21.88 10.47
N VAL A 67 2.68 -20.76 9.72
CA VAL A 67 2.50 -19.40 10.28
C VAL A 67 1.09 -19.24 10.84
N ALA A 68 0.06 -19.70 10.13
CA ALA A 68 -1.33 -19.62 10.58
C ALA A 68 -1.53 -20.40 11.89
N ASN A 69 -0.91 -21.57 12.03
CA ASN A 69 -1.03 -22.45 13.19
C ASN A 69 -0.11 -22.08 14.36
N ASP A 70 0.85 -21.16 14.19
CA ASP A 70 1.79 -20.78 15.25
C ASP A 70 1.09 -19.88 16.29
N PRO A 71 0.93 -20.33 17.54
CA PRO A 71 0.26 -19.54 18.58
C PRO A 71 1.04 -18.31 19.04
N ASP A 72 2.35 -18.24 18.75
CA ASP A 72 3.17 -17.10 19.14
C ASP A 72 3.00 -15.90 18.21
N ILE A 73 2.37 -16.08 17.02
CA ILE A 73 2.15 -15.03 16.04
C ILE A 73 0.80 -14.34 16.29
N GLU A 74 0.80 -13.01 16.36
CA GLU A 74 -0.40 -12.18 16.55
C GLU A 74 -0.86 -11.55 15.22
N ILE A 75 0.10 -11.12 14.37
CA ILE A 75 -0.14 -10.43 13.11
C ILE A 75 0.73 -11.01 12.00
N VAL A 76 0.21 -11.03 10.78
CA VAL A 76 0.93 -11.53 9.61
C VAL A 76 1.05 -10.45 8.55
N TYR A 77 2.27 -10.21 8.08
CA TYR A 77 2.53 -9.47 6.86
C TYR A 77 2.55 -10.42 5.66
N ILE A 78 1.76 -10.09 4.62
CA ILE A 78 1.64 -10.90 3.41
C ILE A 78 2.31 -10.16 2.25
N GLY A 79 3.57 -10.55 1.92
CA GLY A 79 4.39 -9.98 0.85
C GLY A 79 4.70 -10.99 -0.25
N VAL A 80 3.64 -11.57 -0.85
CA VAL A 80 3.71 -12.57 -1.92
C VAL A 80 3.24 -11.99 -3.26
N ILE A 81 3.04 -12.81 -4.27
CA ILE A 81 2.45 -12.40 -5.55
C ILE A 81 0.95 -12.12 -5.40
N HIS A 82 0.41 -11.22 -6.21
CA HIS A 82 -0.97 -10.72 -6.12
C HIS A 82 -2.03 -11.83 -6.06
N THR A 83 -1.85 -12.90 -6.84
CA THR A 83 -2.79 -14.05 -6.91
C THR A 83 -2.99 -14.79 -5.58
N GLU A 84 -2.08 -14.63 -4.64
CA GLU A 84 -2.12 -15.30 -3.34
C GLU A 84 -2.67 -14.41 -2.19
N HIS A 85 -2.85 -13.11 -2.42
CA HIS A 85 -3.22 -12.15 -1.37
C HIS A 85 -4.54 -12.52 -0.70
N VAL A 86 -5.61 -12.71 -1.46
CA VAL A 86 -6.94 -13.07 -0.93
C VAL A 86 -6.89 -14.39 -0.18
N ARG A 87 -6.31 -15.43 -0.80
CA ARG A 87 -6.26 -16.77 -0.22
C ARG A 87 -5.51 -16.79 1.12
N LEU A 88 -4.33 -16.16 1.17
CA LEU A 88 -3.54 -16.11 2.40
C LEU A 88 -4.16 -15.21 3.46
N SER A 89 -4.74 -14.07 3.06
CA SER A 89 -5.49 -13.21 3.98
C SER A 89 -6.61 -13.95 4.68
N MET A 90 -7.44 -14.68 3.92
CA MET A 90 -8.52 -15.50 4.48
C MET A 90 -8.00 -16.59 5.42
N MET A 91 -6.90 -17.28 5.04
CA MET A 91 -6.26 -18.30 5.88
C MET A 91 -5.78 -17.73 7.22
N MET A 92 -5.14 -16.56 7.22
CA MET A 92 -4.62 -15.95 8.44
C MET A 92 -5.75 -15.43 9.34
N LEU A 93 -6.77 -14.80 8.75
CA LEU A 93 -7.96 -14.36 9.49
C LEU A 93 -8.73 -15.53 10.10
N GLU A 94 -8.87 -16.66 9.38
CA GLU A 94 -9.48 -17.88 9.89
C GLU A 94 -8.73 -18.43 11.12
N ALA A 95 -7.39 -18.33 11.09
CA ALA A 95 -6.52 -18.72 12.20
C ALA A 95 -6.46 -17.69 13.35
N GLY A 96 -7.25 -16.62 13.29
CA GLY A 96 -7.32 -15.60 14.33
C GLY A 96 -6.14 -14.62 14.34
N LYS A 97 -5.44 -14.47 13.20
CA LYS A 97 -4.33 -13.51 13.06
C LYS A 97 -4.80 -12.19 12.47
N HIS A 98 -4.29 -11.07 13.00
CA HIS A 98 -4.36 -9.78 12.31
C HIS A 98 -3.55 -9.84 11.03
N VAL A 99 -3.88 -9.01 10.04
CA VAL A 99 -3.25 -9.07 8.72
C VAL A 99 -2.87 -7.68 8.21
N VAL A 100 -1.66 -7.56 7.70
CA VAL A 100 -1.21 -6.50 6.78
C VAL A 100 -0.88 -7.18 5.46
N CYS A 101 -1.65 -6.90 4.41
CA CYS A 101 -1.49 -7.52 3.10
C CYS A 101 -1.02 -6.50 2.08
N GLU A 102 0.02 -6.83 1.32
CA GLU A 102 0.50 -5.98 0.23
C GLU A 102 -0.60 -5.63 -0.76
N LYS A 103 -0.45 -4.44 -1.33
CA LYS A 103 -1.29 -3.94 -2.41
C LYS A 103 -0.95 -4.64 -3.76
N PRO A 104 -1.90 -4.77 -4.69
CA PRO A 104 -3.34 -4.62 -4.46
C PRO A 104 -3.87 -5.82 -3.66
N LEU A 105 -4.83 -5.60 -2.79
CA LEU A 105 -5.46 -6.70 -2.05
C LEU A 105 -6.06 -7.74 -2.99
N ALA A 106 -6.77 -7.28 -4.02
CA ALA A 106 -7.39 -8.11 -5.05
C ALA A 106 -7.59 -7.29 -6.34
N PRO A 107 -7.86 -7.94 -7.48
CA PRO A 107 -8.11 -7.25 -8.74
C PRO A 107 -9.46 -6.55 -8.80
N THR A 108 -10.44 -6.93 -7.94
CA THR A 108 -11.80 -6.38 -7.93
C THR A 108 -12.26 -6.01 -6.54
N TRP A 109 -13.15 -5.01 -6.44
CA TRP A 109 -13.81 -4.66 -5.19
C TRP A 109 -14.55 -5.84 -4.55
N GLN A 110 -15.20 -6.68 -5.37
CA GLN A 110 -15.96 -7.81 -4.84
C GLN A 110 -15.09 -8.80 -4.07
N GLU A 111 -13.86 -9.03 -4.49
CA GLU A 111 -12.91 -9.90 -3.80
C GLU A 111 -12.32 -9.21 -2.56
N CYS A 112 -11.98 -7.93 -2.65
CA CYS A 112 -11.57 -7.14 -1.49
C CYS A 112 -12.64 -7.18 -0.39
N LYS A 113 -13.91 -6.94 -0.78
CA LYS A 113 -15.03 -6.94 0.14
C LYS A 113 -15.17 -8.23 0.93
N LYS A 114 -14.94 -9.40 0.31
CA LYS A 114 -14.99 -10.71 1.00
C LYS A 114 -13.98 -10.77 2.14
N VAL A 115 -12.75 -10.31 1.92
CA VAL A 115 -11.69 -10.30 2.93
C VAL A 115 -12.03 -9.32 4.06
N LEU A 116 -12.46 -8.12 3.71
CA LEU A 116 -12.79 -7.08 4.68
C LEU A 116 -14.01 -7.45 5.55
N ASP A 117 -15.05 -8.01 4.96
CA ASP A 117 -16.22 -8.48 5.69
C ASP A 117 -15.84 -9.61 6.66
N TYR A 118 -15.00 -10.54 6.22
CA TYR A 118 -14.52 -11.63 7.06
C TYR A 118 -13.65 -11.14 8.22
N ALA A 119 -12.76 -10.17 7.98
CA ALA A 119 -11.97 -9.54 9.03
C ALA A 119 -12.87 -8.88 10.10
N LYS A 120 -13.94 -8.17 9.67
CA LYS A 120 -14.95 -7.59 10.58
C LYS A 120 -15.68 -8.65 11.39
N GLU A 121 -16.13 -9.73 10.74
CA GLU A 121 -16.79 -10.86 11.41
C GLU A 121 -15.91 -11.47 12.48
N LYS A 122 -14.61 -11.69 12.17
CA LYS A 122 -13.61 -12.25 13.09
C LYS A 122 -13.13 -11.26 14.15
N LYS A 123 -13.49 -9.98 14.04
CA LYS A 123 -13.00 -8.89 14.91
C LYS A 123 -11.47 -8.80 14.90
N LEU A 124 -10.89 -8.84 13.72
CA LEU A 124 -9.45 -8.76 13.50
C LEU A 124 -9.11 -7.51 12.67
N LEU A 125 -7.96 -6.92 12.94
CA LEU A 125 -7.40 -5.87 12.10
C LEU A 125 -7.02 -6.45 10.74
N PHE A 126 -7.47 -5.80 9.68
CA PHE A 126 -6.97 -6.02 8.33
C PHE A 126 -6.56 -4.67 7.71
N LEU A 127 -5.33 -4.59 7.22
CA LEU A 127 -4.82 -3.44 6.47
C LEU A 127 -4.35 -3.89 5.09
N GLU A 128 -4.85 -3.26 4.04
CA GLU A 128 -4.17 -3.27 2.74
C GLU A 128 -2.98 -2.32 2.81
N ALA A 129 -1.79 -2.79 2.48
CA ALA A 129 -0.53 -2.06 2.64
C ALA A 129 -0.32 -1.00 1.55
N VAL A 130 -1.19 -0.02 1.46
CA VAL A 130 -0.95 1.20 0.68
C VAL A 130 -0.09 2.13 1.52
N TRP A 131 1.16 1.78 1.66
CA TRP A 131 2.14 2.33 2.59
C TRP A 131 2.29 3.86 2.56
N SER A 132 2.04 4.49 1.39
CA SER A 132 2.01 5.94 1.23
C SER A 132 1.17 6.65 2.29
N ARG A 133 0.01 6.07 2.63
CA ARG A 133 -0.98 6.66 3.54
C ARG A 133 -0.51 6.77 4.98
N PHE A 134 0.58 6.09 5.32
CA PHE A 134 1.12 6.08 6.68
C PHE A 134 2.30 7.03 6.85
N PHE A 135 2.84 7.60 5.77
CA PHE A 135 3.92 8.58 5.84
C PHE A 135 3.49 9.86 6.56
N PRO A 136 4.34 10.45 7.44
CA PRO A 136 4.06 11.73 8.08
C PRO A 136 3.76 12.87 7.09
N VAL A 137 4.35 12.81 5.90
CA VAL A 137 4.08 13.76 4.82
C VAL A 137 2.61 13.72 4.39
N TYR A 138 1.99 12.54 4.35
CA TYR A 138 0.57 12.41 3.99
C TYR A 138 -0.35 12.96 5.08
N ASP A 139 0.03 12.82 6.36
CA ASP A 139 -0.69 13.49 7.46
C ASP A 139 -0.62 15.02 7.28
N ALA A 140 0.56 15.57 7.03
CA ALA A 140 0.74 17.00 6.81
C ALA A 140 -0.03 17.54 5.60
N ILE A 141 -0.07 16.76 4.49
CA ILE A 141 -0.92 17.09 3.33
C ILE A 141 -2.40 17.15 3.75
N LYS A 142 -2.87 16.16 4.52
CA LYS A 142 -4.27 16.13 4.97
C LYS A 142 -4.63 17.30 5.88
N ASP A 143 -3.72 17.63 6.77
CA ASP A 143 -3.88 18.78 7.67
C ASP A 143 -3.93 20.10 6.89
N GLU A 144 -3.05 20.27 5.89
CA GLU A 144 -3.03 21.46 5.04
C GLU A 144 -4.28 21.58 4.15
N VAL A 145 -4.76 20.46 3.60
CA VAL A 145 -6.02 20.40 2.84
C VAL A 145 -7.21 20.81 3.73
N ASN A 146 -7.24 20.36 4.98
CA ASN A 146 -8.32 20.63 5.92
C ASN A 146 -8.24 22.03 6.55
N SER A 147 -7.06 22.67 6.58
CA SER A 147 -6.86 24.01 7.16
C SER A 147 -7.59 25.12 6.41
N GLY A 148 -7.88 24.91 5.12
CA GLY A 148 -8.42 25.93 4.22
C GLY A 148 -7.37 26.91 3.65
N ASN A 149 -6.09 26.69 3.94
CA ASN A 149 -5.00 27.54 3.41
C ASN A 149 -4.93 27.51 1.88
N LEU A 150 -5.29 26.38 1.27
CA LEU A 150 -5.35 26.25 -0.19
C LEU A 150 -6.55 26.96 -0.82
N GLY A 151 -7.54 27.39 -0.03
CA GLY A 151 -8.82 27.87 -0.56
C GLY A 151 -9.63 26.73 -1.18
N ASP A 152 -10.35 27.03 -2.27
CA ASP A 152 -11.15 26.03 -2.97
C ASP A 152 -10.24 25.14 -3.84
N ILE A 153 -10.08 23.87 -3.46
CA ILE A 153 -9.28 22.91 -4.21
C ILE A 153 -10.07 22.50 -5.46
N SER A 154 -9.53 22.79 -6.63
CA SER A 154 -10.18 22.54 -7.92
C SER A 154 -9.53 21.42 -8.74
N MET A 155 -8.23 21.17 -8.53
CA MET A 155 -7.48 20.22 -9.35
C MET A 155 -6.46 19.45 -8.51
N VAL A 156 -6.40 18.13 -8.76
CA VAL A 156 -5.31 17.25 -8.33
C VAL A 156 -4.67 16.63 -9.56
N THR A 157 -3.36 16.58 -9.63
CA THR A 157 -2.64 15.88 -10.71
C THR A 157 -1.63 14.91 -10.12
N THR A 158 -1.49 13.74 -10.75
CA THR A 158 -0.44 12.78 -10.41
C THR A 158 0.14 12.16 -11.68
N GLN A 159 1.43 11.87 -11.63
CA GLN A 159 2.13 11.15 -12.69
C GLN A 159 3.02 10.09 -12.07
N PHE A 160 2.85 8.83 -12.51
CA PHE A 160 3.70 7.72 -12.12
C PHE A 160 4.11 6.91 -13.35
N CYS A 161 5.28 7.19 -13.89
CA CYS A 161 5.79 6.58 -15.12
C CYS A 161 7.18 6.04 -14.89
N ILE A 162 7.35 4.70 -14.95
CA ILE A 162 8.63 3.99 -14.83
C ILE A 162 8.67 2.81 -15.80
N PRO A 163 9.81 2.51 -16.44
CA PRO A 163 9.90 1.42 -17.41
C PRO A 163 10.03 0.06 -16.70
N ILE A 164 8.91 -0.54 -16.33
CA ILE A 164 8.84 -1.81 -15.56
C ILE A 164 8.23 -2.97 -16.33
N MET A 165 7.88 -2.82 -17.60
CA MET A 165 7.29 -3.90 -18.40
C MET A 165 8.28 -5.04 -18.72
N SER A 166 9.54 -4.95 -18.31
CA SER A 166 10.47 -6.09 -18.32
C SER A 166 10.26 -7.06 -17.14
N VAL A 167 9.44 -6.69 -16.16
CA VAL A 167 9.12 -7.55 -15.02
C VAL A 167 8.04 -8.55 -15.42
N GLU A 168 8.39 -9.83 -15.51
CA GLU A 168 7.52 -10.89 -16.02
C GLU A 168 6.11 -10.88 -15.43
N ARG A 169 5.98 -10.73 -14.08
CA ARG A 169 4.67 -10.74 -13.43
C ARG A 169 3.74 -9.62 -13.91
N LEU A 170 4.30 -8.49 -14.37
CA LEU A 170 3.49 -7.34 -14.82
C LEU A 170 2.95 -7.54 -16.24
N CYS A 171 3.59 -8.40 -17.03
CA CYS A 171 3.19 -8.67 -18.40
C CYS A 171 2.18 -9.81 -18.52
N ARG A 172 1.93 -10.55 -17.44
CA ARG A 172 1.16 -11.80 -17.46
C ARG A 172 -0.19 -11.66 -16.77
N LYS A 173 -1.24 -12.04 -17.49
CA LYS A 173 -2.62 -12.00 -16.98
C LYS A 173 -2.86 -13.00 -15.84
N ASP A 174 -2.31 -14.22 -15.97
CA ASP A 174 -2.45 -15.28 -14.96
C ASP A 174 -1.75 -14.94 -13.62
N LEU A 175 -0.88 -13.93 -13.62
CA LEU A 175 -0.24 -13.39 -12.42
C LEU A 175 -0.88 -12.09 -11.93
N MET A 176 -2.07 -11.73 -12.42
CA MET A 176 -2.73 -10.44 -12.16
C MET A 176 -1.78 -9.26 -12.46
N GLY A 177 -1.12 -9.32 -13.64
CA GLY A 177 -0.21 -8.29 -14.12
C GLY A 177 -0.92 -6.99 -14.44
N GLY A 178 -0.18 -6.04 -15.01
CA GLY A 178 -0.67 -4.71 -15.35
C GLY A 178 -0.19 -3.63 -14.41
N VAL A 179 -0.16 -2.42 -14.91
CA VAL A 179 0.39 -1.27 -14.19
C VAL A 179 -0.68 -0.50 -13.42
N LEU A 180 -1.96 -0.65 -13.73
CA LEU A 180 -3.05 -0.07 -12.95
C LEU A 180 -2.99 -0.54 -11.50
N LEU A 181 -2.86 -1.85 -11.28
CA LEU A 181 -2.79 -2.46 -9.96
C LEU A 181 -1.42 -2.25 -9.30
N ASP A 182 -0.33 -2.14 -10.08
CA ASP A 182 1.01 -2.02 -9.51
C ASP A 182 1.37 -0.59 -9.14
N ILE A 183 1.17 0.38 -10.04
CA ILE A 183 1.54 1.79 -9.85
C ILE A 183 0.36 2.77 -10.00
N GLY A 184 -0.65 2.47 -10.82
CA GLY A 184 -1.84 3.32 -10.99
C GLY A 184 -2.64 3.50 -9.68
N ILE A 185 -2.66 2.47 -8.83
CA ILE A 185 -3.29 2.53 -7.51
C ILE A 185 -2.75 3.69 -6.64
N TYR A 186 -1.47 4.05 -6.80
CA TYR A 186 -0.89 5.18 -6.06
C TYR A 186 -1.42 6.53 -6.56
N CYS A 187 -1.68 6.66 -7.85
CA CYS A 187 -2.32 7.85 -8.41
C CYS A 187 -3.75 7.99 -7.89
N ILE A 188 -4.51 6.89 -7.89
CA ILE A 188 -5.90 6.86 -7.43
C ILE A 188 -5.99 7.17 -5.95
N GLN A 189 -5.18 6.48 -5.11
CA GLN A 189 -5.20 6.68 -3.66
C GLN A 189 -4.84 8.12 -3.27
N PHE A 190 -3.96 8.79 -4.03
CA PHE A 190 -3.61 10.19 -3.77
C PHE A 190 -4.80 11.12 -3.99
N ALA A 191 -5.52 10.98 -5.10
CA ALA A 191 -6.75 11.74 -5.35
C ALA A 191 -7.82 11.46 -4.28
N CYS A 192 -8.01 10.19 -3.89
CA CYS A 192 -8.91 9.79 -2.81
C CYS A 192 -8.49 10.37 -1.45
N HIS A 193 -7.18 10.46 -1.18
CA HIS A 193 -6.67 11.10 0.03
C HIS A 193 -7.04 12.56 0.13
N VAL A 194 -6.96 13.28 -0.98
CA VAL A 194 -7.29 14.72 -1.03
C VAL A 194 -8.79 14.95 -0.91
N TYR A 195 -9.59 14.31 -1.76
CA TYR A 195 -11.02 14.60 -1.84
C TYR A 195 -11.88 13.84 -0.83
N GLY A 196 -11.48 12.63 -0.42
CA GLY A 196 -12.18 11.85 0.61
C GLY A 196 -13.57 11.33 0.21
N GLU A 197 -13.91 11.37 -1.08
CA GLU A 197 -15.21 10.98 -1.64
C GLU A 197 -15.08 10.28 -2.98
N MET A 198 -16.13 9.57 -3.40
CA MET A 198 -16.21 8.97 -4.73
C MET A 198 -16.38 10.04 -5.81
N PRO A 199 -15.69 9.92 -6.97
CA PRO A 199 -15.98 10.77 -8.11
C PRO A 199 -17.38 10.50 -8.66
N GLU A 200 -18.05 11.55 -9.15
CA GLU A 200 -19.36 11.45 -9.84
C GLU A 200 -19.22 10.79 -11.22
N LYS A 201 -18.05 10.96 -11.87
CA LYS A 201 -17.74 10.36 -13.16
C LYS A 201 -16.27 10.05 -13.28
N ILE A 202 -15.98 8.91 -13.90
CA ILE A 202 -14.63 8.44 -14.25
C ILE A 202 -14.54 8.39 -15.77
N ILE A 203 -13.44 8.89 -16.33
CA ILE A 203 -13.11 8.81 -17.75
C ILE A 203 -11.71 8.24 -17.84
N ALA A 204 -11.56 7.07 -18.45
CA ALA A 204 -10.29 6.37 -18.51
C ALA A 204 -9.99 5.90 -19.93
N THR A 205 -8.71 5.96 -20.28
CA THR A 205 -8.14 5.32 -21.47
C THR A 205 -6.81 4.68 -21.10
N GLY A 206 -6.44 3.61 -21.79
CA GLY A 206 -5.18 2.89 -21.55
C GLY A 206 -4.90 1.90 -22.66
N SER A 207 -3.69 1.39 -22.72
CA SER A 207 -3.25 0.37 -23.66
C SER A 207 -3.12 -0.98 -22.97
N LEU A 208 -3.55 -2.04 -23.64
CA LEU A 208 -3.33 -3.40 -23.20
C LEU A 208 -2.24 -4.06 -24.07
N ASN A 209 -1.44 -4.94 -23.46
CA ASN A 209 -0.49 -5.79 -24.20
C ASN A 209 -1.21 -7.00 -24.83
N GLU A 210 -0.46 -7.85 -25.51
CA GLU A 210 -0.98 -9.08 -26.17
C GLU A 210 -1.63 -10.08 -25.18
N GLU A 211 -1.20 -10.11 -23.92
CA GLU A 211 -1.77 -10.92 -22.85
C GLU A 211 -3.06 -10.31 -22.26
N GLY A 212 -3.40 -9.08 -22.65
CA GLY A 212 -4.59 -8.37 -22.18
C GLY A 212 -4.44 -7.75 -20.80
N VAL A 213 -3.23 -7.43 -20.38
CA VAL A 213 -2.94 -6.60 -19.18
C VAL A 213 -2.54 -5.20 -19.59
N ASP A 214 -2.86 -4.22 -18.75
CA ASP A 214 -2.61 -2.82 -19.04
C ASP A 214 -1.12 -2.44 -18.87
N GLU A 215 -0.66 -1.57 -19.77
CA GLU A 215 0.72 -1.06 -19.80
C GLU A 215 0.80 0.44 -19.47
N ASP A 216 -0.30 1.15 -19.59
CA ASP A 216 -0.42 2.58 -19.28
C ASP A 216 -1.89 2.98 -19.08
N GLY A 217 -2.10 4.16 -18.55
CA GLY A 217 -3.43 4.76 -18.47
C GLY A 217 -3.41 6.25 -18.17
N CYS A 218 -4.43 6.93 -18.73
CA CYS A 218 -4.79 8.31 -18.41
C CYS A 218 -6.23 8.32 -17.87
N VAL A 219 -6.42 8.89 -16.68
CA VAL A 219 -7.70 8.88 -15.99
C VAL A 219 -8.08 10.28 -15.54
N ILE A 220 -9.32 10.69 -15.79
CA ILE A 220 -9.91 11.89 -15.24
C ILE A 220 -11.03 11.49 -14.27
N LEU A 221 -10.89 11.91 -13.02
CA LEU A 221 -11.93 11.79 -12.01
C LEU A 221 -12.65 13.14 -11.87
N LEU A 222 -13.96 13.14 -12.02
CA LEU A 222 -14.80 14.34 -11.91
C LEU A 222 -15.60 14.25 -10.60
N TYR A 223 -15.50 15.27 -9.79
CA TYR A 223 -16.17 15.40 -8.50
C TYR A 223 -17.19 16.54 -8.52
N SER A 224 -18.06 16.61 -7.52
CA SER A 224 -18.99 17.71 -7.32
C SER A 224 -18.27 19.07 -7.30
N GLY A 225 -18.95 20.14 -7.64
CA GLY A 225 -18.37 21.49 -7.64
C GLY A 225 -17.29 21.70 -8.72
N ASN A 226 -17.32 20.96 -9.81
CA ASN A 226 -16.34 21.03 -10.91
C ASN A 226 -14.89 20.69 -10.51
N ARG A 227 -14.67 20.02 -9.38
CA ARG A 227 -13.35 19.54 -8.95
C ARG A 227 -12.92 18.33 -9.79
N LYS A 228 -11.63 18.21 -10.03
CA LYS A 228 -11.09 17.17 -10.92
C LYS A 228 -9.80 16.57 -10.38
N ALA A 229 -9.54 15.31 -10.74
CA ALA A 229 -8.20 14.75 -10.67
C ALA A 229 -7.78 14.23 -12.06
N SER A 230 -6.53 14.49 -12.45
CA SER A 230 -5.90 13.97 -13.66
C SER A 230 -4.76 13.05 -13.26
N LEU A 231 -4.89 11.78 -13.61
CA LEU A 231 -3.97 10.72 -13.19
C LEU A 231 -3.33 10.11 -14.45
N VAL A 232 -2.00 10.01 -14.45
CA VAL A 232 -1.24 9.39 -15.53
C VAL A 232 -0.32 8.33 -14.94
N TYR A 233 -0.37 7.12 -15.48
CA TYR A 233 0.55 6.06 -15.11
C TYR A 233 1.03 5.27 -16.33
N SER A 234 2.29 4.84 -16.35
CA SER A 234 2.84 4.05 -17.46
C SER A 234 3.99 3.16 -16.98
N GLY A 235 3.93 1.89 -17.38
CA GLY A 235 5.02 0.93 -17.24
C GLY A 235 6.01 0.94 -18.40
N LYS A 236 5.75 1.74 -19.45
CA LYS A 236 6.52 1.75 -20.70
C LYS A 236 7.49 2.91 -20.78
N THR A 237 7.17 4.02 -20.15
CA THR A 237 7.92 5.27 -20.29
C THR A 237 8.59 5.67 -19.01
N ALA A 238 9.81 6.20 -19.11
CA ALA A 238 10.45 6.91 -18.01
C ALA A 238 9.96 8.36 -17.99
N SER A 239 9.57 8.87 -16.81
CA SER A 239 9.47 10.31 -16.60
C SER A 239 10.72 10.79 -15.84
N GLY A 240 11.00 12.08 -15.95
CA GLY A 240 12.06 12.69 -15.15
C GLY A 240 11.73 12.62 -13.67
N ASN A 241 10.51 13.04 -13.30
CA ASN A 241 9.99 13.06 -11.94
C ASN A 241 8.58 12.47 -11.89
N ASN A 242 8.28 11.72 -10.85
CA ASN A 242 6.96 11.16 -10.58
C ASN A 242 6.26 12.00 -9.51
N THR A 243 5.50 12.97 -9.97
CA THR A 243 5.03 14.11 -9.18
C THR A 243 3.56 13.99 -8.76
N ALA A 244 3.18 14.76 -7.73
CA ALA A 244 1.79 15.03 -7.41
C ALA A 244 1.61 16.52 -7.06
N THR A 245 0.47 17.09 -7.49
CA THR A 245 0.11 18.49 -7.20
C THR A 245 -1.34 18.58 -6.75
N ILE A 246 -1.59 19.38 -5.73
CA ILE A 246 -2.93 19.79 -5.29
C ILE A 246 -3.02 21.29 -5.52
N MET A 247 -4.01 21.74 -6.28
CA MET A 247 -4.17 23.15 -6.69
C MET A 247 -5.47 23.72 -6.13
N GLY A 248 -5.35 24.74 -5.34
CA GLY A 248 -6.45 25.51 -4.79
C GLY A 248 -6.43 26.96 -5.24
N SER A 249 -7.48 27.71 -4.91
CA SER A 249 -7.64 29.12 -5.31
C SER A 249 -6.67 30.07 -4.61
N LYS A 250 -6.03 29.65 -3.51
CA LYS A 250 -5.09 30.46 -2.72
C LYS A 250 -3.68 29.90 -2.65
N GLY A 251 -3.47 28.64 -3.07
CA GLY A 251 -2.16 28.00 -2.99
C GLY A 251 -2.13 26.63 -3.61
N GLN A 252 -0.98 25.98 -3.50
CA GLN A 252 -0.79 24.63 -4.01
C GLN A 252 0.10 23.82 -3.06
N ILE A 253 -0.07 22.50 -3.07
CA ILE A 253 0.86 21.54 -2.51
C ILE A 253 1.56 20.84 -3.69
N PHE A 254 2.87 20.66 -3.60
CA PHE A 254 3.65 20.01 -4.63
C PHE A 254 4.62 18.99 -4.05
N ILE A 255 4.59 17.79 -4.60
CA ILE A 255 5.57 16.72 -4.35
C ILE A 255 6.35 16.53 -5.65
N ASP A 256 7.65 16.82 -5.59
CA ASP A 256 8.51 16.88 -6.78
C ASP A 256 8.87 15.51 -7.33
N ASP A 257 9.12 14.51 -6.45
CA ASP A 257 9.44 13.16 -6.88
C ASP A 257 8.98 12.12 -5.88
N CYS A 258 8.73 10.91 -6.39
CA CYS A 258 8.32 9.77 -5.59
C CYS A 258 7.12 10.07 -4.69
N PHE A 259 6.06 10.70 -5.26
CA PHE A 259 4.90 11.14 -4.45
C PHE A 259 4.26 10.02 -3.62
N TRP A 260 4.44 8.75 -4.00
CA TRP A 260 3.93 7.58 -3.25
C TRP A 260 4.77 7.23 -2.01
N CYS A 261 6.02 7.74 -1.92
CA CYS A 261 6.92 7.54 -0.78
C CYS A 261 7.82 8.77 -0.57
N PRO A 262 7.22 9.95 -0.35
CA PRO A 262 7.97 11.20 -0.41
C PRO A 262 8.90 11.39 0.79
N LYS A 263 10.10 11.96 0.52
CA LYS A 263 11.00 12.49 1.55
C LYS A 263 10.67 13.92 1.92
N SER A 264 10.01 14.65 1.04
CA SER A 264 9.62 16.02 1.29
C SER A 264 8.33 16.38 0.57
N VAL A 265 7.68 17.43 1.06
CA VAL A 265 6.52 18.06 0.42
C VAL A 265 6.62 19.57 0.58
N LYS A 266 6.37 20.29 -0.50
CA LYS A 266 6.19 21.73 -0.48
C LYS A 266 4.72 22.02 -0.22
N LEU A 267 4.41 22.47 0.99
CA LEU A 267 3.11 22.98 1.39
C LEU A 267 2.98 24.46 0.95
N THR A 268 1.87 25.09 1.27
CA THR A 268 1.60 26.50 0.85
C THR A 268 2.75 27.43 1.23
N ASP A 269 3.16 27.43 2.49
CA ASP A 269 4.15 28.38 3.04
C ASP A 269 5.43 27.72 3.54
N THR A 270 5.48 26.38 3.61
CA THR A 270 6.60 25.64 4.20
C THR A 270 6.97 24.40 3.39
N THR A 271 8.16 23.89 3.63
CA THR A 271 8.58 22.58 3.14
C THR A 271 8.78 21.66 4.35
N LEU A 272 8.10 20.51 4.32
CA LEU A 272 8.30 19.44 5.29
C LEU A 272 9.27 18.42 4.71
N GLU A 273 10.31 18.06 5.45
CA GLU A 273 11.22 16.98 5.12
C GLU A 273 11.06 15.80 6.08
N ASN A 274 11.13 14.60 5.53
CA ASN A 274 11.07 13.36 6.29
C ASN A 274 12.30 12.50 6.01
N LYS A 275 13.20 12.41 6.99
CA LYS A 275 14.36 11.53 6.89
C LYS A 275 13.94 10.09 7.09
N ILE A 276 14.18 9.27 6.09
CA ILE A 276 13.92 7.83 6.12
C ILE A 276 15.21 7.12 6.45
N PRO A 277 15.34 6.46 7.60
CA PRO A 277 16.57 5.75 7.96
C PRO A 277 16.79 4.51 7.10
N GLU A 278 18.06 4.13 6.98
CA GLU A 278 18.46 2.85 6.39
C GLU A 278 18.28 1.73 7.41
N GLY A 279 17.85 0.56 6.93
CA GLY A 279 17.69 -0.65 7.73
C GLY A 279 18.92 -1.54 7.68
N PRO A 280 18.90 -2.68 8.41
CA PRO A 280 20.04 -3.61 8.47
C PRO A 280 20.29 -4.34 7.13
N SER A 281 19.29 -4.46 6.27
CA SER A 281 19.41 -5.01 4.92
C SER A 281 19.15 -3.93 3.87
N PRO A 282 19.88 -3.92 2.74
CA PRO A 282 19.64 -2.97 1.65
C PRO A 282 18.20 -3.03 1.15
N TYR A 283 17.64 -1.87 0.84
CA TYR A 283 16.32 -1.78 0.24
C TYR A 283 16.34 -2.08 -1.26
N ASN A 284 15.29 -2.75 -1.72
CA ASN A 284 15.09 -3.07 -3.13
C ASN A 284 14.30 -1.99 -3.86
N PHE A 285 13.47 -1.23 -3.13
CA PHE A 285 12.62 -0.17 -3.70
C PHE A 285 12.94 1.18 -3.07
N TYR A 286 12.52 2.22 -3.77
CA TYR A 286 12.77 3.60 -3.39
C TYR A 286 12.13 3.91 -2.03
N ASN A 287 12.90 4.51 -1.12
CA ASN A 287 12.44 5.00 0.17
C ASN A 287 11.70 3.96 1.05
N SER A 288 11.98 2.67 0.85
CA SER A 288 11.29 1.57 1.54
C SER A 288 11.42 1.60 3.07
N GLY A 289 12.38 2.35 3.61
CA GLY A 289 12.40 2.62 5.06
C GLY A 289 11.10 3.21 5.60
N GLY A 290 10.26 3.79 4.72
CA GLY A 290 8.93 4.28 5.06
C GLY A 290 7.89 3.20 5.34
N LEU A 291 8.11 1.94 4.95
CA LEU A 291 7.25 0.81 5.30
C LEU A 291 7.12 0.62 6.82
N ARG A 292 8.09 1.09 7.59
CA ARG A 292 8.02 1.09 9.06
C ARG A 292 6.79 1.81 9.62
N TYR A 293 6.30 2.84 8.92
CA TYR A 293 5.17 3.63 9.40
C TYR A 293 3.87 2.83 9.44
N GLU A 294 3.67 1.91 8.50
CA GLU A 294 2.50 1.03 8.53
C GLU A 294 2.61 -0.04 9.62
N ALA A 295 3.82 -0.57 9.88
CA ALA A 295 4.04 -1.51 10.99
C ALA A 295 3.74 -0.84 12.34
N ASP A 296 4.26 0.39 12.57
CA ASP A 296 3.99 1.16 13.78
C ASP A 296 2.50 1.52 13.91
N HIS A 297 1.85 1.82 12.80
CA HIS A 297 0.41 2.09 12.79
C HIS A 297 -0.41 0.85 13.16
N ALA A 298 -0.09 -0.31 12.58
CA ALA A 298 -0.73 -1.58 12.92
C ALA A 298 -0.58 -1.93 14.41
N PHE A 299 0.63 -1.72 14.98
CA PHE A 299 0.87 -1.88 16.42
C PHE A 299 -0.07 -1.01 17.25
N LYS A 300 -0.14 0.30 16.96
CA LYS A 300 -1.00 1.23 17.69
C LYS A 300 -2.47 0.84 17.62
N LEU A 301 -2.97 0.45 16.45
CA LEU A 301 -4.35 0.02 16.28
C LEU A 301 -4.65 -1.23 17.12
N ILE A 302 -3.82 -2.26 17.03
CA ILE A 302 -4.02 -3.52 17.78
C ILE A 302 -3.98 -3.25 19.29
N ARG A 303 -3.00 -2.50 19.78
CA ARG A 303 -2.85 -2.22 21.23
C ARG A 303 -3.96 -1.29 21.76
N SER A 304 -4.58 -0.47 20.92
CA SER A 304 -5.75 0.33 21.30
C SER A 304 -7.10 -0.36 21.05
N GLY A 305 -7.09 -1.59 20.52
CA GLY A 305 -8.32 -2.33 20.20
C GLY A 305 -9.09 -1.77 18.98
N GLN A 306 -8.45 -0.95 18.16
CA GLN A 306 -9.03 -0.43 16.91
C GLN A 306 -8.85 -1.45 15.79
N LEU A 307 -9.92 -1.74 15.06
CA LEU A 307 -9.95 -2.77 14.02
C LEU A 307 -10.07 -2.18 12.60
N ASP A 308 -10.15 -0.86 12.50
CA ASP A 308 -10.13 -0.12 11.23
C ASP A 308 -9.22 1.10 11.35
N SER A 309 -8.55 1.46 10.26
CA SER A 309 -7.58 2.53 10.25
C SER A 309 -8.23 3.89 9.92
N PRO A 310 -7.99 4.93 10.72
CA PRO A 310 -8.42 6.28 10.37
C PRO A 310 -7.61 6.90 9.22
N LYS A 311 -6.42 6.33 8.90
CA LYS A 311 -5.54 6.83 7.82
C LYS A 311 -5.84 6.18 6.49
N TYR A 312 -6.08 4.87 6.51
CA TYR A 312 -6.41 4.06 5.34
C TYR A 312 -7.28 2.89 5.80
N GLY A 313 -8.57 3.13 5.86
CA GLY A 313 -9.55 2.19 6.37
C GLY A 313 -10.37 1.52 5.27
N TYR A 314 -11.35 0.72 5.68
CA TYR A 314 -12.20 -0.04 4.78
C TYR A 314 -12.94 0.83 3.75
N LYS A 315 -13.32 2.06 4.14
CA LYS A 315 -13.95 3.02 3.23
C LYS A 315 -12.99 3.46 2.12
N ASP A 316 -11.70 3.63 2.44
CA ASP A 316 -10.69 3.99 1.45
C ASP A 316 -10.45 2.84 0.47
N VAL A 317 -10.29 1.61 0.99
CA VAL A 317 -10.14 0.39 0.16
C VAL A 317 -11.35 0.24 -0.79
N GLU A 318 -12.57 0.38 -0.26
CA GLU A 318 -13.80 0.33 -1.07
C GLU A 318 -13.78 1.36 -2.20
N MET A 319 -13.47 2.61 -1.86
CA MET A 319 -13.46 3.72 -2.82
C MET A 319 -12.43 3.48 -3.93
N ILE A 320 -11.20 3.14 -3.56
CA ILE A 320 -10.10 2.93 -4.51
C ILE A 320 -10.39 1.75 -5.42
N HIS A 321 -10.81 0.61 -4.88
CA HIS A 321 -11.08 -0.58 -5.70
C HIS A 321 -12.32 -0.44 -6.59
N LYS A 322 -13.35 0.32 -6.19
CA LYS A 322 -14.46 0.68 -7.08
C LYS A 322 -14.02 1.58 -8.24
N ILE A 323 -13.10 2.49 -7.99
CA ILE A 323 -12.49 3.31 -9.06
C ILE A 323 -11.67 2.42 -9.99
N ILE A 324 -10.87 1.49 -9.47
CA ILE A 324 -10.11 0.50 -10.24
C ILE A 324 -11.05 -0.35 -11.10
N ASP A 325 -12.16 -0.86 -10.55
CA ASP A 325 -13.15 -1.65 -11.30
C ASP A 325 -13.71 -0.86 -12.50
N GLU A 326 -14.07 0.41 -12.30
CA GLU A 326 -14.61 1.24 -13.39
C GLU A 326 -13.53 1.59 -14.44
N ILE A 327 -12.30 1.88 -14.03
CA ILE A 327 -11.17 2.09 -14.95
C ILE A 327 -10.94 0.81 -15.76
N SER A 328 -10.83 -0.34 -15.10
CA SER A 328 -10.62 -1.64 -15.74
C SER A 328 -11.68 -1.94 -16.80
N LYS A 329 -12.94 -1.67 -16.48
CA LYS A 329 -14.07 -1.82 -17.41
C LYS A 329 -13.91 -0.92 -18.64
N GLN A 330 -13.55 0.35 -18.45
CA GLN A 330 -13.42 1.32 -19.55
C GLN A 330 -12.28 1.00 -20.50
N ILE A 331 -11.13 0.53 -19.98
CA ILE A 331 -9.97 0.15 -20.80
C ILE A 331 -10.05 -1.28 -21.34
N GLY A 332 -11.08 -2.06 -20.95
CA GLY A 332 -11.26 -3.45 -21.39
C GLY A 332 -10.40 -4.48 -20.63
N LEU A 333 -9.80 -4.10 -19.51
CA LEU A 333 -9.00 -4.99 -18.66
C LEU A 333 -9.91 -6.00 -17.93
N LYS A 334 -9.54 -7.28 -17.96
CA LYS A 334 -10.28 -8.37 -17.31
C LYS A 334 -9.27 -9.35 -16.69
N TYR A 335 -9.41 -9.61 -15.41
CA TYR A 335 -8.65 -10.63 -14.68
C TYR A 335 -9.43 -11.93 -14.54
#